data_82680a1a6ee88f26d0531ee9c96f6786
#
_entry.id   82680a1a6ee88f26d0531ee9c96f6786
#
_cell.length_a   1.000
_cell.length_b   1.000
_cell.length_c   1.000
_cell.angle_alpha   90.00
_cell.angle_beta   90.00
_cell.angle_gamma   90.00
#
_symmetry.space_group_name_H-M   'P 1'
#
loop_
_entity.id
_entity.type
_entity.pdbx_description
1 polymer ?
#
loop_
_entity_poly.entity_id
_entity_poly.type
_entity_poly.pdbx_seq_one_letter_code
_entity_poly.pdbx_strand_id
1 'polypeptide(L)'
;MKEYIASVRFEGEVFEMKREYRTKAAFRADLLENGFSVRFITTEEKYDEDVTKYYECLERARDNARIKRQVRRELKAEYGIDY
;
A
#
# COMPACT_ATOMS: atom_id res chain seq x y z
N MET A 1 18.56 -13.00 13.57
CA MET A 1 17.78 -11.91 12.95
C MET A 1 17.58 -12.20 11.47
N LYS A 2 16.48 -11.76 10.93
CA LYS A 2 16.21 -11.85 9.49
C LYS A 2 16.36 -10.49 8.83
N GLU A 3 16.78 -10.49 7.57
CA GLU A 3 16.82 -9.30 6.75
C GLU A 3 15.46 -9.05 6.11
N TYR A 4 14.91 -7.86 6.34
CA TYR A 4 13.63 -7.44 5.79
C TYR A 4 13.81 -6.29 4.82
N ILE A 5 12.94 -6.24 3.84
CA ILE A 5 12.86 -5.16 2.86
C ILE A 5 11.54 -4.43 3.11
N ALA A 6 11.62 -3.13 3.38
CA ALA A 6 10.44 -2.30 3.59
C ALA A 6 10.32 -1.29 2.46
N SER A 7 9.14 -1.20 1.85
CA SER A 7 8.80 -0.11 0.97
C SER A 7 8.07 0.95 1.78
N VAL A 8 8.61 2.15 1.79
CA VAL A 8 8.11 3.25 2.62
C VAL A 8 7.89 4.51 1.80
N ARG A 9 7.04 5.37 2.31
CA ARG A 9 6.79 6.70 1.77
C ARG A 9 7.22 7.75 2.80
N PHE A 10 8.02 8.69 2.36
CA PHE A 10 8.48 9.78 3.21
C PHE A 10 8.58 11.08 2.39
N GLU A 11 7.93 12.13 2.84
CA GLU A 11 7.89 13.43 2.18
C GLU A 11 7.46 13.37 0.69
N GLY A 12 6.53 12.46 0.38
CA GLY A 12 6.03 12.27 -0.98
C GLY A 12 6.88 11.36 -1.86
N GLU A 13 8.01 10.91 -1.37
CA GLU A 13 8.88 9.97 -2.09
C GLU A 13 8.68 8.55 -1.59
N VAL A 14 8.80 7.60 -2.50
CA VAL A 14 8.71 6.17 -2.22
C VAL A 14 10.07 5.54 -2.44
N PHE A 15 10.56 4.83 -1.44
CA PHE A 15 11.84 4.10 -1.55
C PHE A 15 11.81 2.82 -0.73
N GLU A 16 12.77 1.95 -1.00
CA GLU A 16 12.91 0.69 -0.31
C GLU A 16 14.11 0.73 0.65
N MET A 17 13.91 0.14 1.83
CA MET A 17 14.96 0.02 2.85
C MET A 17 15.18 -1.44 3.20
N LYS A 18 16.43 -1.82 3.36
CA LYS A 18 16.82 -3.17 3.71
C LYS A 18 17.52 -3.14 5.07
N ARG A 19 16.94 -3.81 6.07
CA ARG A 19 17.44 -3.82 7.45
C ARG A 19 17.22 -5.19 8.10
N GLU A 20 18.06 -5.51 9.07
CA GLU A 20 17.90 -6.71 9.87
C GLU A 20 17.09 -6.41 11.13
N TYR A 21 16.08 -7.22 11.39
CA TYR A 21 15.25 -7.14 12.58
C TYR A 21 14.82 -8.54 13.03
N ARG A 22 14.38 -8.65 14.29
CA ARG A 22 13.86 -9.90 14.82
C ARG A 22 12.54 -10.28 14.18
N THR A 23 11.64 -9.30 13.99
CA THR A 23 10.29 -9.52 13.44
C THR A 23 9.91 -8.37 12.52
N LYS A 24 8.94 -8.62 11.65
CA LYS A 24 8.32 -7.56 10.82
C LYS A 24 7.72 -6.45 11.68
N ALA A 25 7.06 -6.84 12.77
CA ALA A 25 6.40 -5.89 13.67
C ALA A 25 7.39 -4.91 14.28
N ALA A 26 8.57 -5.38 14.69
CA ALA A 26 9.63 -4.53 15.22
C ALA A 26 10.14 -3.52 14.19
N PHE A 27 10.35 -3.96 12.96
CA PHE A 27 10.79 -3.10 11.86
C PHE A 27 9.72 -2.04 11.54
N ARG A 28 8.47 -2.47 11.44
CA ARG A 28 7.35 -1.57 11.18
C ARG A 28 7.20 -0.51 12.26
N ALA A 29 7.27 -0.92 13.53
CA ALA A 29 7.18 0.01 14.65
C ALA A 29 8.28 1.06 14.61
N ASP A 30 9.51 0.65 14.30
CA ASP A 30 10.66 1.55 14.20
C ASP A 30 10.48 2.55 13.04
N LEU A 31 10.02 2.09 11.89
CA LEU A 31 9.74 2.95 10.74
C LEU A 31 8.65 3.99 11.04
N LEU A 32 7.56 3.55 11.66
CA LEU A 32 6.46 4.45 12.05
C LEU A 32 6.91 5.50 13.07
N GLU A 33 7.73 5.11 14.01
CA GLU A 33 8.32 6.00 15.02
C GLU A 33 9.19 7.09 14.39
N ASN A 34 9.87 6.76 13.29
CA ASN A 34 10.70 7.70 12.54
C ASN A 34 9.92 8.53 11.50
N GLY A 35 8.61 8.42 11.45
CA GLY A 35 7.76 9.22 10.58
C GLY A 35 7.55 8.68 9.17
N PHE A 36 7.98 7.44 8.90
CA PHE A 36 7.75 6.80 7.61
C PHE A 36 6.36 6.18 7.51
N SER A 37 5.76 6.25 6.35
CA SER A 37 4.55 5.49 6.03
C SER A 37 4.93 4.18 5.38
N VAL A 38 4.61 3.07 6.02
CA VAL A 38 4.97 1.74 5.54
C VAL A 38 3.97 1.25 4.49
N ARG A 39 4.43 0.96 3.29
CA ARG A 39 3.62 0.37 2.22
C ARG A 39 3.55 -1.15 2.36
N PHE A 40 4.69 -1.80 2.48
CA PHE A 40 4.79 -3.23 2.77
C PHE A 40 6.16 -3.56 3.34
N ILE A 41 6.25 -4.68 4.04
CA ILE A 41 7.50 -5.25 4.54
C ILE A 41 7.54 -6.71 4.11
N THR A 42 8.64 -7.11 3.49
CA THR A 42 8.83 -8.46 2.97
C THR A 42 10.26 -8.95 3.21
N THR A 43 10.54 -10.18 2.81
CA THR A 43 11.90 -10.74 2.80
C THR A 43 12.37 -10.87 1.36
N GLU A 44 13.67 -11.02 1.17
CA GLU A 44 14.24 -11.20 -0.17
C GLU A 44 13.64 -12.42 -0.89
N GLU A 45 13.40 -13.50 -0.17
CA GLU A 45 12.79 -14.72 -0.69
C GLU A 45 11.35 -14.52 -1.17
N LYS A 46 10.59 -13.67 -0.49
CA LYS A 46 9.18 -13.43 -0.79
C LYS A 46 8.94 -12.10 -1.52
N TYR A 47 9.98 -11.38 -1.84
CA TYR A 47 9.90 -10.04 -2.41
C TYR A 47 9.00 -10.00 -3.65
N ASP A 48 9.29 -10.83 -4.64
CA ASP A 48 8.53 -10.82 -5.90
C ASP A 48 7.05 -11.16 -5.67
N GLU A 49 6.76 -12.16 -4.84
CA GLU A 49 5.41 -12.57 -4.51
C GLU A 49 4.63 -11.47 -3.79
N ASP A 50 5.22 -10.89 -2.76
CA ASP A 50 4.57 -9.86 -1.95
C ASP A 50 4.39 -8.55 -2.73
N VAL A 51 5.34 -8.16 -3.53
CA VAL A 51 5.25 -6.98 -4.41
C VAL A 51 4.13 -7.16 -5.43
N THR A 52 4.06 -8.32 -6.06
CA THR A 52 3.01 -8.64 -7.03
C THR A 52 1.62 -8.56 -6.38
N LYS A 53 1.45 -9.16 -5.21
CA LYS A 53 0.20 -9.11 -4.45
C LYS A 53 -0.18 -7.67 -4.07
N TYR A 54 0.78 -6.88 -3.65
CA TYR A 54 0.54 -5.49 -3.29
C TYR A 54 0.01 -4.67 -4.47
N TYR A 55 0.65 -4.78 -5.64
CA TYR A 55 0.21 -4.06 -6.84
C TYR A 55 -1.14 -4.56 -7.36
N GLU A 56 -1.40 -5.86 -7.31
CA GLU A 56 -2.71 -6.42 -7.66
C GLU A 56 -3.82 -5.85 -6.77
N CYS A 57 -3.58 -5.76 -5.47
CA CYS A 57 -4.54 -5.16 -4.53
C CYS A 57 -4.79 -3.68 -4.84
N LEU A 58 -3.76 -2.92 -5.19
CA LEU A 58 -3.90 -1.52 -5.58
C LEU A 58 -4.71 -1.35 -6.87
N GLU A 59 -4.46 -2.17 -7.87
CA GLU A 59 -5.21 -2.15 -9.12
C GLU A 59 -6.69 -2.45 -8.89
N ARG A 60 -7.00 -3.48 -8.10
CA ARG A 60 -8.38 -3.80 -7.74
C ARG A 60 -9.06 -2.65 -7.00
N ALA A 61 -8.37 -2.03 -6.06
CA ALA A 61 -8.91 -0.89 -5.33
C ALA A 61 -9.19 0.31 -6.25
N ARG A 62 -8.30 0.57 -7.22
CA ARG A 62 -8.50 1.62 -8.23
C ARG A 62 -9.69 1.34 -9.13
N ASP A 63 -9.82 0.12 -9.61
CA ASP A 63 -10.94 -0.29 -10.47
C ASP A 63 -12.26 -0.17 -9.72
N ASN A 64 -12.32 -0.63 -8.48
CA ASN A 64 -13.52 -0.50 -7.64
C ASN A 64 -13.88 0.98 -7.39
N ALA A 65 -12.92 1.82 -7.11
CA ALA A 65 -13.15 3.24 -6.93
C ALA A 65 -13.66 3.92 -8.21
N ARG A 66 -13.12 3.54 -9.37
CA ARG A 66 -13.56 4.03 -10.69
C ARG A 66 -14.98 3.63 -10.99
N ILE A 67 -15.35 2.37 -10.76
CA ILE A 67 -16.71 1.85 -10.94
C ILE A 67 -17.69 2.60 -10.03
N LYS A 68 -17.38 2.77 -8.77
CA LYS A 68 -18.23 3.50 -7.82
C LYS A 68 -18.47 4.95 -8.25
N ARG A 69 -17.44 5.65 -8.72
CA ARG A 69 -17.59 7.02 -9.22
C ARG A 69 -18.48 7.09 -10.46
N GLN A 70 -18.35 6.15 -11.35
CA GLN A 70 -19.16 6.08 -12.57
C GLN A 70 -20.64 5.85 -12.22
N VAL A 71 -20.93 4.91 -11.34
CA VAL A 71 -22.29 4.63 -10.86
C VAL A 71 -22.92 5.88 -10.20
N ARG A 72 -22.18 6.59 -9.39
CA ARG A 72 -22.65 7.84 -8.77
C ARG A 72 -23.01 8.90 -9.79
N ARG A 73 -22.22 9.07 -10.85
CA ARG A 73 -22.49 10.01 -11.93
C ARG A 73 -23.78 9.65 -12.67
N GLU A 74 -23.95 8.37 -12.99
CA GLU A 74 -25.16 7.88 -13.67
C GLU A 74 -26.41 8.10 -12.83
N LEU A 75 -26.37 7.78 -11.54
CA LEU A 75 -27.47 8.00 -10.63
C LEU A 75 -27.81 9.49 -10.49
N LYS A 76 -26.81 10.34 -10.40
CA LYS A 76 -27.01 11.80 -10.32
C LYS A 76 -27.62 12.34 -11.61
N ALA A 77 -27.18 11.88 -12.76
CA ALA A 77 -27.68 12.31 -14.05
C ALA A 77 -29.14 11.86 -14.30
N GLU A 78 -29.47 10.62 -13.92
CA GLU A 78 -30.81 10.06 -14.13
C GLU A 78 -31.83 10.52 -13.11
N TYR A 79 -31.44 10.60 -11.84
CA TYR A 79 -32.38 10.85 -10.72
C TYR A 79 -32.21 12.20 -10.04
N GLY A 80 -31.20 12.97 -10.42
CA GLY A 80 -30.90 14.23 -9.76
C GLY A 80 -30.45 14.08 -8.32
N ILE A 81 -29.96 12.92 -7.94
CA ILE A 81 -29.50 12.61 -6.58
C ILE A 81 -28.05 13.06 -6.41
N ASP A 82 -27.77 13.79 -5.35
CA ASP A 82 -26.42 14.24 -5.03
C ASP A 82 -25.80 13.34 -3.96
N TYR A 83 -24.69 12.72 -4.31
CA TYR A 83 -23.94 11.85 -3.41
C TYR A 83 -22.67 12.51 -2.92
#